data_b99a4e31d0b4ecc36fa38afdf05b7049
#
_entry.id   b99a4e31d0b4ecc36fa38afdf05b7049
#
_cell.length_a   1.000
_cell.length_b   1.000
_cell.length_c   1.000
_cell.angle_alpha   90.00
_cell.angle_beta   90.00
_cell.angle_gamma   90.00
#
_symmetry.space_group_name_H-M   'P 1'
#
loop_
_entity.id
_entity.type
_entity.pdbx_description
1 polymer ?
#
loop_
_entity_poly.entity_id
_entity_poly.type
_entity_poly.pdbx_seq_one_letter_code
_entity_poly.pdbx_strand_id
1 'polypeptide(L)'
;MKTGIIGLPQVGKTSLFKILTKAKIEDRGFSREAHIGVARVPDERLDKLSALYSPKKTTFASVEYVDVAAIGQEALKETAFLTNLRNVDALIHVLRAFENDAVPHEGPIDPLRDLKGVEFDLMVSDLTQVEKRLERVEKDMKKGRTSELEREQALLLRSKESLEKEIPLRELEMTADEKKLIRGFMFLSQKPILYVLNVNESTTLGTDLEAAVSRFKLDELAHRPNAGATAICGKVEAELAEMDDAEAAEFLGSYGLNESGLVRLIRKSYELLGLISFFTAGEDECRAWTVPTGSKAPQAAGAIHSDLEHHFIRAETIRWDQLLDAGSEAAARAKGTLRLEGKEYVVQDGDVVHIRHSG
;
A
#
# COMPACT_ATOMS: atom_id res chain seq x y z
N MET A 1 7.70 -0.42 4.36
CA MET A 1 6.25 -0.44 4.65
C MET A 1 5.68 -1.76 4.19
N LYS A 2 4.77 -2.34 4.98
CA LYS A 2 4.24 -3.69 4.78
C LYS A 2 2.75 -3.63 4.47
N THR A 3 2.32 -4.36 3.45
CA THR A 3 0.91 -4.47 3.06
C THR A 3 0.44 -5.90 3.25
N GLY A 4 -0.58 -6.11 4.07
CA GLY A 4 -1.16 -7.43 4.33
C GLY A 4 -2.20 -7.80 3.28
N ILE A 5 -2.08 -8.99 2.67
CA ILE A 5 -3.09 -9.51 1.75
C ILE A 5 -4.08 -10.34 2.56
N ILE A 6 -5.33 -9.94 2.55
CA ILE A 6 -6.43 -10.53 3.32
C ILE A 6 -7.60 -10.94 2.41
N GLY A 7 -8.53 -11.70 2.93
CA GLY A 7 -9.77 -12.11 2.27
C GLY A 7 -10.21 -13.52 2.69
N LEU A 8 -11.37 -13.94 2.24
CA LEU A 8 -11.95 -15.26 2.52
C LEU A 8 -11.11 -16.40 1.91
N PRO A 9 -11.34 -17.66 2.29
CA PRO A 9 -10.71 -18.80 1.62
C PRO A 9 -10.99 -18.79 0.11
N GLN A 10 -10.03 -19.29 -0.68
CA GLN A 10 -10.17 -19.56 -2.12
C GLN A 10 -10.50 -18.34 -3.03
N VAL A 11 -10.26 -17.12 -2.57
CA VAL A 11 -10.41 -15.90 -3.39
C VAL A 11 -9.21 -15.59 -4.28
N GLY A 12 -8.08 -16.32 -4.12
CA GLY A 12 -6.86 -16.14 -4.91
C GLY A 12 -5.74 -15.35 -4.22
N LYS A 13 -5.77 -15.16 -2.88
CA LYS A 13 -4.73 -14.43 -2.11
C LYS A 13 -3.31 -14.93 -2.36
N THR A 14 -3.07 -16.21 -2.11
CA THR A 14 -1.73 -16.81 -2.25
C THR A 14 -1.25 -16.80 -3.69
N SER A 15 -2.15 -16.99 -4.67
CA SER A 15 -1.82 -16.84 -6.08
C SER A 15 -1.40 -15.40 -6.39
N LEU A 16 -2.15 -14.42 -5.93
CA LEU A 16 -1.81 -13.02 -6.08
C LEU A 16 -0.45 -12.70 -5.43
N PHE A 17 -0.21 -13.18 -4.20
CA PHE A 17 1.05 -12.99 -3.51
C PHE A 17 2.24 -13.60 -4.29
N LYS A 18 2.10 -14.83 -4.79
CA LYS A 18 3.14 -15.51 -5.59
C LYS A 18 3.49 -14.70 -6.85
N ILE A 19 2.49 -14.19 -7.57
CA ILE A 19 2.68 -13.38 -8.77
C ILE A 19 3.33 -12.05 -8.44
N LEU A 20 2.83 -11.33 -7.41
CA LEU A 20 3.35 -10.04 -6.96
C LEU A 20 4.84 -10.09 -6.59
N THR A 21 5.21 -11.11 -5.85
CA THR A 21 6.55 -11.18 -5.23
C THR A 21 7.51 -12.08 -5.98
N LYS A 22 7.04 -12.77 -7.05
CA LYS A 22 7.78 -13.81 -7.76
C LYS A 22 8.35 -14.88 -6.82
N ALA A 23 7.71 -15.06 -5.65
CA ALA A 23 8.15 -16.00 -4.63
C ALA A 23 7.82 -17.43 -5.03
N LYS A 24 8.82 -18.32 -5.02
CA LYS A 24 8.64 -19.77 -5.13
C LYS A 24 8.21 -20.31 -3.76
N ILE A 25 6.91 -20.22 -3.47
CA ILE A 25 6.35 -20.86 -2.28
C ILE A 25 6.01 -22.30 -2.66
N GLU A 26 6.73 -23.26 -2.07
CA GLU A 26 6.31 -24.66 -2.10
C GLU A 26 4.98 -24.77 -1.34
N ASP A 27 4.02 -25.50 -1.90
CA ASP A 27 2.75 -25.82 -1.24
C ASP A 27 3.01 -26.81 -0.07
N ARG A 28 3.66 -26.31 0.96
CA ARG A 28 3.81 -27.02 2.24
C ARG A 28 2.57 -26.78 3.04
N GLY A 29 1.46 -27.45 2.75
CA GLY A 29 0.24 -27.51 3.58
C GLY A 29 0.07 -26.33 4.56
N PHE A 30 -1.01 -26.16 5.24
CA PHE A 30 -1.33 -25.05 6.14
C PHE A 30 -0.14 -24.57 7.02
N SER A 31 0.81 -23.81 6.45
CA SER A 31 1.82 -23.10 7.24
C SER A 31 1.13 -21.95 7.96
N ARG A 32 1.24 -21.93 9.29
CA ARG A 32 0.71 -20.83 10.13
C ARG A 32 1.60 -19.59 10.09
N GLU A 33 2.74 -19.63 9.42
CA GLU A 33 3.68 -18.53 9.29
C GLU A 33 3.27 -17.65 8.10
N ALA A 34 3.23 -16.33 8.32
CA ALA A 34 2.97 -15.35 7.28
C ALA A 34 4.17 -15.32 6.31
N HIS A 35 3.91 -15.48 5.02
CA HIS A 35 4.95 -15.32 4.00
C HIS A 35 5.16 -13.84 3.70
N ILE A 36 6.42 -13.40 3.69
CA ILE A 36 6.79 -12.03 3.34
C ILE A 36 7.50 -12.07 2.00
N GLY A 37 7.08 -11.19 1.10
CA GLY A 37 7.71 -11.02 -0.20
C GLY A 37 7.79 -9.56 -0.59
N VAL A 38 8.63 -9.25 -1.57
CA VAL A 38 8.88 -7.88 -2.03
C VAL A 38 8.49 -7.77 -3.49
N ALA A 39 7.68 -6.78 -3.82
CA ALA A 39 7.37 -6.44 -5.19
C ALA A 39 8.02 -5.10 -5.57
N ARG A 40 8.57 -5.04 -6.77
CA ARG A 40 9.11 -3.83 -7.38
C ARG A 40 7.96 -2.92 -7.80
N VAL A 41 8.08 -1.62 -7.51
CA VAL A 41 7.13 -0.60 -7.98
C VAL A 41 7.55 -0.16 -9.37
N PRO A 42 6.78 -0.47 -10.43
CA PRO A 42 7.08 -0.02 -11.77
C PRO A 42 7.00 1.51 -11.85
N ASP A 43 8.00 2.14 -12.48
CA ASP A 43 8.05 3.60 -12.61
C ASP A 43 8.74 4.01 -13.91
N GLU A 44 7.95 4.39 -14.92
CA GLU A 44 8.46 4.82 -16.22
C GLU A 44 9.39 6.04 -16.15
N ARG A 45 9.26 6.85 -15.10
CA ARG A 45 10.13 8.03 -14.91
C ARG A 45 11.55 7.60 -14.65
N LEU A 46 11.74 6.53 -13.85
CA LEU A 46 13.05 5.97 -13.58
C LEU A 46 13.63 5.29 -14.84
N ASP A 47 12.81 4.63 -15.65
CA ASP A 47 13.25 4.04 -16.92
C ASP A 47 13.77 5.14 -17.87
N LYS A 48 13.06 6.25 -17.99
CA LYS A 48 13.48 7.42 -18.80
C LYS A 48 14.76 8.07 -18.26
N LEU A 49 14.89 8.21 -16.93
CA LEU A 49 16.14 8.71 -16.32
C LEU A 49 17.31 7.74 -16.57
N SER A 50 17.08 6.44 -16.48
CA SER A 50 18.08 5.43 -16.77
C SER A 50 18.50 5.45 -18.25
N ALA A 51 17.57 5.71 -19.16
CA ALA A 51 17.91 5.89 -20.58
C ALA A 51 18.80 7.12 -20.81
N LEU A 52 18.59 8.21 -20.05
CA LEU A 52 19.41 9.42 -20.15
C LEU A 52 20.84 9.23 -19.61
N TYR A 53 20.97 8.57 -18.46
CA TYR A 53 22.27 8.42 -17.77
C TYR A 53 23.03 7.16 -18.13
N SER A 54 22.38 6.16 -18.76
CA SER A 54 22.94 4.84 -19.06
C SER A 54 23.68 4.22 -17.86
N PRO A 55 23.05 4.13 -16.67
CA PRO A 55 23.71 3.77 -15.43
C PRO A 55 24.15 2.31 -15.44
N LYS A 56 25.16 1.97 -14.62
CA LYS A 56 25.54 0.58 -14.37
C LYS A 56 24.44 -0.23 -13.69
N LYS A 57 23.56 0.45 -12.94
CA LYS A 57 22.46 -0.17 -12.18
C LYS A 57 21.23 0.72 -12.11
N THR A 58 20.05 0.11 -12.31
CA THR A 58 18.75 0.76 -12.06
C THR A 58 18.06 0.05 -10.90
N THR A 59 17.69 0.80 -9.85
CA THR A 59 17.04 0.25 -8.66
C THR A 59 15.68 0.92 -8.43
N PHE A 60 14.62 0.14 -8.55
CA PHE A 60 13.25 0.59 -8.35
C PHE A 60 12.87 0.62 -6.87
N ALA A 61 11.89 1.45 -6.53
CA ALA A 61 11.21 1.37 -5.24
C ALA A 61 10.54 -0.01 -5.05
N SER A 62 10.29 -0.39 -3.82
CA SER A 62 9.67 -1.67 -3.51
C SER A 62 8.66 -1.56 -2.36
N VAL A 63 7.67 -2.46 -2.40
CA VAL A 63 6.68 -2.65 -1.34
C VAL A 63 6.79 -4.08 -0.81
N GLU A 64 6.76 -4.24 0.50
CA GLU A 64 6.68 -5.55 1.15
C GLU A 64 5.21 -5.99 1.22
N TYR A 65 4.94 -7.19 0.76
CA TYR A 65 3.65 -7.86 0.89
C TYR A 65 3.74 -9.01 1.87
N VAL A 66 2.67 -9.19 2.64
CA VAL A 66 2.54 -10.26 3.63
C VAL A 66 1.31 -11.08 3.25
N ASP A 67 1.50 -12.35 2.88
CA ASP A 67 0.38 -13.28 2.70
C ASP A 67 -0.14 -13.70 4.07
N VAL A 68 -1.28 -13.16 4.44
CA VAL A 68 -1.94 -13.49 5.70
C VAL A 68 -2.93 -14.60 5.45
N ALA A 69 -3.02 -15.58 6.33
CA ALA A 69 -4.00 -16.66 6.23
C ALA A 69 -5.43 -16.13 6.00
N ALA A 70 -6.33 -16.98 5.49
CA ALA A 70 -7.70 -16.57 5.23
C ALA A 70 -8.38 -15.99 6.48
N ILE A 71 -9.04 -14.84 6.34
CA ILE A 71 -9.82 -14.24 7.43
C ILE A 71 -11.12 -15.02 7.62
N GLY A 72 -11.46 -15.25 8.88
CA GLY A 72 -12.71 -15.78 9.35
C GLY A 72 -12.76 -15.56 10.86
N GLN A 73 -13.95 -15.70 11.45
CA GLN A 73 -14.15 -15.42 12.89
C GLN A 73 -13.20 -16.23 13.80
N GLU A 74 -12.87 -17.47 13.43
CA GLU A 74 -11.91 -18.29 14.18
C GLU A 74 -10.48 -17.77 14.06
N ALA A 75 -10.05 -17.33 12.87
CA ALA A 75 -8.71 -16.79 12.64
C ALA A 75 -8.46 -15.54 13.48
N LEU A 76 -9.46 -14.66 13.61
CA LEU A 76 -9.38 -13.44 14.42
C LEU A 76 -9.34 -13.70 15.96
N LYS A 77 -9.57 -14.93 16.40
CA LYS A 77 -9.35 -15.34 17.79
C LYS A 77 -7.89 -15.78 18.04
N GLU A 78 -7.16 -16.13 16.99
CA GLU A 78 -5.77 -16.57 17.11
C GLU A 78 -4.81 -15.39 17.30
N THR A 79 -4.07 -15.37 18.41
CA THR A 79 -3.13 -14.29 18.77
C THR A 79 -2.04 -14.08 17.72
N ALA A 80 -1.49 -15.16 17.14
CA ALA A 80 -0.45 -15.07 16.12
C ALA A 80 -0.97 -14.42 14.83
N PHE A 81 -2.17 -14.78 14.38
CA PHE A 81 -2.83 -14.19 13.23
C PHE A 81 -3.06 -12.68 13.41
N LEU A 82 -3.66 -12.29 14.55
CA LEU A 82 -3.88 -10.90 14.89
C LEU A 82 -2.59 -10.09 14.95
N THR A 83 -1.52 -10.67 15.51
CA THR A 83 -0.22 -10.01 15.59
C THR A 83 0.34 -9.72 14.21
N ASN A 84 0.30 -10.68 13.28
CA ASN A 84 0.74 -10.48 11.90
C ASN A 84 -0.08 -9.40 11.20
N LEU A 85 -1.40 -9.44 11.36
CA LEU A 85 -2.31 -8.48 10.73
C LEU A 85 -2.16 -7.06 11.32
N ARG A 86 -1.87 -6.93 12.60
CA ARG A 86 -1.63 -5.62 13.23
C ARG A 86 -0.31 -4.99 12.84
N ASN A 87 0.70 -5.78 12.50
CA ASN A 87 2.04 -5.31 12.14
C ASN A 87 2.19 -4.84 10.69
N VAL A 88 1.14 -4.89 9.86
CA VAL A 88 1.16 -4.30 8.51
C VAL A 88 0.66 -2.86 8.54
N ASP A 89 1.07 -2.06 7.55
CA ASP A 89 0.74 -0.64 7.45
C ASP A 89 -0.57 -0.38 6.68
N ALA A 90 -0.91 -1.27 5.73
CA ALA A 90 -2.14 -1.24 4.94
C ALA A 90 -2.63 -2.65 4.63
N LEU A 91 -3.87 -2.75 4.16
CA LEU A 91 -4.53 -4.00 3.79
C LEU A 91 -4.87 -4.03 2.31
N ILE A 92 -4.66 -5.18 1.66
CA ILE A 92 -5.24 -5.54 0.36
C ILE A 92 -6.29 -6.59 0.62
N HIS A 93 -7.54 -6.26 0.38
CA HIS A 93 -8.65 -7.18 0.56
C HIS A 93 -9.04 -7.78 -0.80
N VAL A 94 -8.66 -9.03 -1.02
CA VAL A 94 -8.99 -9.78 -2.25
C VAL A 94 -10.41 -10.32 -2.18
N LEU A 95 -11.19 -10.00 -3.20
CA LEU A 95 -12.61 -10.36 -3.33
C LEU A 95 -12.80 -11.27 -4.54
N ARG A 96 -13.55 -12.35 -4.36
CA ARG A 96 -13.86 -13.28 -5.44
C ARG A 96 -15.02 -12.75 -6.29
N ALA A 97 -14.77 -12.58 -7.59
CA ALA A 97 -15.75 -12.24 -8.60
C ALA A 97 -15.61 -13.15 -9.84
N PHE A 98 -15.10 -14.37 -9.66
CA PHE A 98 -14.88 -15.35 -10.71
C PHE A 98 -15.58 -16.68 -10.36
N GLU A 99 -16.09 -17.35 -11.38
CA GLU A 99 -16.57 -18.71 -11.29
C GLU A 99 -15.48 -19.69 -11.70
N ASN A 100 -15.33 -20.78 -10.95
CA ASN A 100 -14.38 -21.85 -11.27
C ASN A 100 -14.83 -23.15 -10.57
N ASP A 101 -15.23 -24.14 -11.36
CA ASP A 101 -15.70 -25.42 -10.86
C ASP A 101 -14.65 -26.21 -10.09
N ALA A 102 -13.36 -25.98 -10.39
CA ALA A 102 -12.26 -26.61 -9.67
C ALA A 102 -11.97 -25.95 -8.30
N VAL A 103 -12.55 -24.78 -8.03
CA VAL A 103 -12.36 -24.03 -6.78
C VAL A 103 -13.73 -23.81 -6.15
N PRO A 104 -14.16 -24.71 -5.24
CA PRO A 104 -15.50 -24.66 -4.65
C PRO A 104 -15.74 -23.34 -3.91
N HIS A 105 -17.00 -22.89 -3.91
CA HIS A 105 -17.47 -21.72 -3.19
C HIS A 105 -18.82 -22.02 -2.54
N GLU A 106 -19.01 -21.56 -1.32
CA GLU A 106 -20.28 -21.73 -0.61
C GLU A 106 -21.27 -20.63 -1.02
N GLY A 107 -22.34 -21.00 -1.68
CA GLY A 107 -23.40 -20.09 -2.13
C GLY A 107 -23.02 -19.21 -3.34
N PRO A 108 -23.85 -18.22 -3.68
CA PRO A 108 -23.59 -17.32 -4.81
C PRO A 108 -22.41 -16.40 -4.56
N ILE A 109 -21.65 -16.10 -5.61
CA ILE A 109 -20.54 -15.13 -5.57
C ILE A 109 -21.13 -13.74 -5.37
N ASP A 110 -20.77 -13.10 -4.25
CA ASP A 110 -21.20 -11.76 -3.88
C ASP A 110 -20.04 -10.99 -3.21
N PRO A 111 -19.21 -10.32 -4.00
CA PRO A 111 -18.04 -9.60 -3.48
C PRO A 111 -18.40 -8.53 -2.46
N LEU A 112 -19.56 -7.87 -2.58
CA LEU A 112 -19.98 -6.82 -1.65
C LEU A 112 -20.38 -7.38 -0.28
N ARG A 113 -21.09 -8.51 -0.26
CA ARG A 113 -21.40 -9.23 0.97
C ARG A 113 -20.14 -9.69 1.68
N ASP A 114 -19.22 -10.30 0.93
CA ASP A 114 -17.98 -10.85 1.45
C ASP A 114 -17.07 -9.74 2.01
N LEU A 115 -17.01 -8.59 1.31
CA LEU A 115 -16.32 -7.39 1.80
C LEU A 115 -16.88 -6.91 3.13
N LYS A 116 -18.22 -6.73 3.21
CA LYS A 116 -18.88 -6.24 4.44
C LYS A 116 -18.66 -7.19 5.61
N GLY A 117 -18.68 -8.50 5.36
CA GLY A 117 -18.42 -9.50 6.39
C GLY A 117 -17.02 -9.38 7.00
N VAL A 118 -16.00 -9.29 6.15
CA VAL A 118 -14.60 -9.13 6.61
C VAL A 118 -14.41 -7.78 7.31
N GLU A 119 -14.93 -6.68 6.78
CA GLU A 119 -14.88 -5.36 7.42
C GLU A 119 -15.51 -5.40 8.83
N PHE A 120 -16.67 -6.02 8.95
CA PHE A 120 -17.36 -6.19 10.23
C PHE A 120 -16.50 -6.96 11.24
N ASP A 121 -15.90 -8.07 10.82
CA ASP A 121 -15.02 -8.87 11.68
C ASP A 121 -13.79 -8.05 12.17
N LEU A 122 -13.18 -7.22 11.31
CA LEU A 122 -12.09 -6.31 11.70
C LEU A 122 -12.55 -5.28 12.73
N MET A 123 -13.74 -4.70 12.54
CA MET A 123 -14.32 -3.72 13.46
C MET A 123 -14.68 -4.35 14.82
N VAL A 124 -15.21 -5.56 14.86
CA VAL A 124 -15.50 -6.30 16.10
C VAL A 124 -14.22 -6.58 16.89
N SER A 125 -13.12 -6.94 16.19
CA SER A 125 -11.80 -7.11 16.84
C SER A 125 -11.33 -5.82 17.50
N ASP A 126 -11.48 -4.68 16.82
CA ASP A 126 -11.07 -3.37 17.35
C ASP A 126 -12.00 -2.93 18.49
N LEU A 127 -13.30 -3.11 18.37
CA LEU A 127 -14.28 -2.78 19.40
C LEU A 127 -13.94 -3.51 20.72
N THR A 128 -13.64 -4.80 20.63
CA THR A 128 -13.21 -5.60 21.80
C THR A 128 -11.96 -5.01 22.47
N GLN A 129 -11.02 -4.50 21.67
CA GLN A 129 -9.79 -3.88 22.19
C GLN A 129 -10.07 -2.52 22.83
N VAL A 130 -10.93 -1.70 22.21
CA VAL A 130 -11.37 -0.40 22.72
C VAL A 130 -12.08 -0.56 24.07
N GLU A 131 -13.02 -1.50 24.19
CA GLU A 131 -13.76 -1.76 25.43
C GLU A 131 -12.84 -2.19 26.58
N LYS A 132 -11.93 -3.13 26.31
CA LYS A 132 -10.94 -3.56 27.30
C LYS A 132 -10.04 -2.40 27.77
N ARG A 133 -9.70 -1.48 26.88
CA ARG A 133 -8.90 -0.31 27.25
C ARG A 133 -9.71 0.71 28.04
N LEU A 134 -10.96 0.98 27.65
CA LEU A 134 -11.87 1.85 28.39
C LEU A 134 -12.04 1.40 29.84
N GLU A 135 -12.26 0.11 30.10
CA GLU A 135 -12.34 -0.42 31.48
C GLU A 135 -11.07 -0.15 32.28
N ARG A 136 -9.89 -0.21 31.66
CA ARG A 136 -8.60 0.08 32.33
C ARG A 136 -8.46 1.58 32.60
N VAL A 137 -8.77 2.42 31.61
CA VAL A 137 -8.72 3.87 31.75
C VAL A 137 -9.65 4.34 32.88
N GLU A 138 -10.86 3.80 32.98
CA GLU A 138 -11.78 4.11 34.08
C GLU A 138 -11.23 3.73 35.46
N LYS A 139 -10.56 2.58 35.57
CA LYS A 139 -9.89 2.14 36.81
C LYS A 139 -8.72 3.06 37.17
N ASP A 140 -7.94 3.49 36.18
CA ASP A 140 -6.79 4.36 36.41
C ASP A 140 -7.23 5.79 36.76
N MET A 141 -8.30 6.29 36.15
CA MET A 141 -8.89 7.60 36.51
C MET A 141 -9.44 7.65 37.94
N LYS A 142 -9.87 6.51 38.49
CA LYS A 142 -10.28 6.43 39.92
C LYS A 142 -9.08 6.57 40.88
N LYS A 143 -7.86 6.25 40.44
CA LYS A 143 -6.62 6.40 41.22
C LYS A 143 -6.04 7.81 41.09
N GLY A 144 -6.21 8.44 39.93
CA GLY A 144 -5.74 9.80 39.66
C GLY A 144 -6.12 10.24 38.24
N ARG A 145 -6.79 11.38 38.13
CA ARG A 145 -7.17 11.97 36.84
C ARG A 145 -6.00 12.76 36.27
N THR A 146 -5.66 12.49 35.02
CA THR A 146 -4.71 13.27 34.23
C THR A 146 -5.38 13.73 32.94
N SER A 147 -4.94 14.86 32.40
CA SER A 147 -5.47 15.37 31.12
C SER A 147 -5.23 14.41 29.95
N GLU A 148 -4.19 13.57 30.04
CA GLU A 148 -3.88 12.55 29.04
C GLU A 148 -4.91 11.41 29.09
N LEU A 149 -5.23 10.89 30.27
CA LEU A 149 -6.27 9.86 30.44
C LEU A 149 -7.65 10.35 30.01
N GLU A 150 -7.99 11.63 30.28
CA GLU A 150 -9.26 12.22 29.85
C GLU A 150 -9.35 12.33 28.32
N ARG A 151 -8.26 12.74 27.65
CA ARG A 151 -8.19 12.78 26.18
C ARG A 151 -8.27 11.38 25.57
N GLU A 152 -7.56 10.42 26.15
CA GLU A 152 -7.61 9.02 25.71
C GLU A 152 -9.02 8.47 25.84
N GLN A 153 -9.68 8.66 26.97
CA GLN A 153 -11.05 8.21 27.21
C GLN A 153 -12.02 8.81 26.19
N ALA A 154 -11.95 10.12 25.96
CA ALA A 154 -12.82 10.81 25.01
C ALA A 154 -12.65 10.24 23.59
N LEU A 155 -11.41 9.99 23.16
CA LEU A 155 -11.12 9.40 21.84
C LEU A 155 -11.59 7.96 21.75
N LEU A 156 -11.38 7.14 22.79
CA LEU A 156 -11.84 5.75 22.81
C LEU A 156 -13.37 5.65 22.79
N LEU A 157 -14.10 6.57 23.47
CA LEU A 157 -15.57 6.63 23.41
C LEU A 157 -16.07 6.98 21.99
N ARG A 158 -15.44 7.95 21.33
CA ARG A 158 -15.75 8.27 19.91
C ARG A 158 -15.43 7.07 18.99
N SER A 159 -14.32 6.38 19.25
CA SER A 159 -13.95 5.19 18.51
C SER A 159 -14.97 4.06 18.69
N LYS A 160 -15.44 3.83 19.94
CA LYS A 160 -16.49 2.87 20.24
C LYS A 160 -17.78 3.20 19.52
N GLU A 161 -18.24 4.45 19.60
CA GLU A 161 -19.47 4.90 18.91
C GLU A 161 -19.40 4.72 17.39
N SER A 162 -18.23 4.98 16.77
CA SER A 162 -17.99 4.76 15.35
C SER A 162 -18.13 3.29 14.98
N LEU A 163 -17.47 2.40 15.73
CA LEU A 163 -17.49 0.96 15.49
C LEU A 163 -18.88 0.33 15.73
N GLU A 164 -19.61 0.79 16.76
CA GLU A 164 -21.00 0.35 17.02
C GLU A 164 -21.97 0.77 15.90
N LYS A 165 -21.66 1.84 15.16
CA LYS A 165 -22.39 2.27 13.95
C LYS A 165 -21.88 1.61 12.66
N GLU A 166 -21.03 0.60 12.77
CA GLU A 166 -20.40 -0.08 11.63
C GLU A 166 -19.58 0.87 10.74
N ILE A 167 -18.99 1.92 11.32
CA ILE A 167 -18.10 2.86 10.64
C ILE A 167 -16.66 2.54 11.05
N PRO A 168 -15.78 2.15 10.10
CA PRO A 168 -14.41 1.79 10.40
C PRO A 168 -13.58 2.99 10.86
N LEU A 169 -12.60 2.78 11.75
CA LEU A 169 -11.81 3.86 12.36
C LEU A 169 -10.97 4.67 11.35
N ARG A 170 -10.73 4.16 10.14
CA ARG A 170 -10.08 4.94 9.06
C ARG A 170 -10.93 6.09 8.54
N GLU A 171 -12.25 6.06 8.76
CA GLU A 171 -13.19 7.13 8.40
C GLU A 171 -13.41 8.12 9.55
N LEU A 172 -12.96 7.79 10.77
CA LEU A 172 -13.06 8.69 11.93
C LEU A 172 -12.04 9.83 11.82
N GLU A 173 -12.52 11.06 11.77
CA GLU A 173 -11.65 12.23 11.79
C GLU A 173 -10.90 12.34 13.12
N MET A 174 -9.56 12.40 13.03
CA MET A 174 -8.66 12.48 14.17
C MET A 174 -7.57 13.51 13.92
N THR A 175 -7.26 14.30 14.92
CA THR A 175 -6.11 15.20 14.91
C THR A 175 -4.79 14.42 14.92
N ALA A 176 -3.68 15.08 14.58
CA ALA A 176 -2.35 14.45 14.62
C ALA A 176 -1.98 13.93 16.02
N ASP A 177 -2.40 14.63 17.09
CA ASP A 177 -2.14 14.22 18.47
C ASP A 177 -3.01 13.03 18.89
N GLU A 178 -4.28 12.99 18.47
CA GLU A 178 -5.15 11.84 18.66
C GLU A 178 -4.61 10.58 17.95
N LYS A 179 -4.12 10.72 16.71
CA LYS A 179 -3.48 9.60 15.98
C LYS A 179 -2.24 9.07 16.71
N LYS A 180 -1.44 9.96 17.33
CA LYS A 180 -0.28 9.53 18.15
C LYS A 180 -0.73 8.76 19.39
N LEU A 181 -1.80 9.21 20.05
CA LEU A 181 -2.32 8.64 21.28
C LEU A 181 -2.76 7.18 21.09
N ILE A 182 -3.40 6.87 19.96
CA ILE A 182 -3.91 5.50 19.68
C ILE A 182 -2.98 4.66 18.80
N ARG A 183 -1.85 5.19 18.37
CA ARG A 183 -0.92 4.48 17.47
C ARG A 183 -0.51 3.09 17.99
N GLY A 184 -0.32 2.95 19.31
CA GLY A 184 0.07 1.71 19.94
C GLY A 184 -0.98 0.60 19.89
N PHE A 185 -2.24 0.92 19.63
CA PHE A 185 -3.31 -0.09 19.51
C PHE A 185 -3.25 -0.83 18.17
N MET A 186 -2.70 -0.22 17.13
CA MET A 186 -2.59 -0.82 15.78
C MET A 186 -3.94 -1.37 15.31
N PHE A 187 -5.00 -0.57 15.45
CA PHE A 187 -6.37 -0.93 15.06
C PHE A 187 -6.44 -1.38 13.60
N LEU A 188 -7.15 -2.47 13.37
CA LEU A 188 -7.27 -3.09 12.05
C LEU A 188 -8.14 -2.26 11.10
N SER A 189 -9.28 -1.79 11.60
CA SER A 189 -10.22 -0.95 10.85
C SER A 189 -9.71 0.48 10.61
N GLN A 190 -8.60 0.88 11.28
CA GLN A 190 -7.94 2.17 11.04
C GLN A 190 -6.98 2.13 9.86
N LYS A 191 -6.53 0.93 9.46
CA LYS A 191 -5.57 0.79 8.36
C LYS A 191 -6.18 1.19 7.02
N PRO A 192 -5.40 1.86 6.14
CA PRO A 192 -5.78 2.02 4.74
C PRO A 192 -6.08 0.67 4.10
N ILE A 193 -7.08 0.62 3.21
CA ILE A 193 -7.52 -0.62 2.58
C ILE A 193 -7.72 -0.48 1.06
N LEU A 194 -7.16 -1.41 0.29
CA LEU A 194 -7.38 -1.54 -1.14
C LEU A 194 -8.22 -2.79 -1.41
N TYR A 195 -9.43 -2.61 -1.91
CA TYR A 195 -10.28 -3.71 -2.37
C TYR A 195 -9.84 -4.17 -3.75
N VAL A 196 -9.55 -5.44 -3.89
CA VAL A 196 -9.06 -6.03 -5.14
C VAL A 196 -10.04 -7.10 -5.62
N LEU A 197 -10.79 -6.76 -6.65
CA LEU A 197 -11.75 -7.65 -7.27
C LEU A 197 -11.00 -8.62 -8.22
N ASN A 198 -11.00 -9.90 -7.90
CA ASN A 198 -10.44 -10.94 -8.77
C ASN A 198 -11.56 -11.46 -9.69
N VAL A 199 -11.45 -11.14 -10.99
CA VAL A 199 -12.50 -11.39 -11.98
C VAL A 199 -12.14 -12.52 -12.96
N ASN A 200 -13.12 -12.98 -13.74
CA ASN A 200 -12.94 -13.94 -14.83
C ASN A 200 -12.22 -13.29 -16.04
N GLU A 201 -11.58 -14.12 -16.86
CA GLU A 201 -11.01 -13.71 -18.16
C GLU A 201 -12.04 -13.08 -19.09
N SER A 202 -13.27 -13.61 -19.10
CA SER A 202 -14.36 -13.05 -19.92
C SER A 202 -14.72 -11.60 -19.53
N THR A 203 -14.41 -11.20 -18.32
CA THR A 203 -14.61 -9.82 -17.86
C THR A 203 -13.48 -8.89 -18.32
N THR A 204 -12.29 -9.43 -18.65
CA THR A 204 -11.15 -8.65 -19.12
C THR A 204 -11.19 -8.38 -20.63
N LEU A 205 -11.84 -9.26 -21.40
CA LEU A 205 -11.94 -9.12 -22.86
C LEU A 205 -12.82 -7.94 -23.24
N GLY A 206 -12.19 -6.84 -23.70
CA GLY A 206 -12.88 -5.65 -24.21
C GLY A 206 -13.63 -4.83 -23.17
N THR A 207 -13.42 -5.10 -21.87
CA THR A 207 -14.06 -4.37 -20.77
C THR A 207 -12.99 -3.71 -19.92
N ASP A 208 -13.16 -2.41 -19.65
CA ASP A 208 -12.35 -1.71 -18.68
C ASP A 208 -12.51 -2.39 -17.31
N LEU A 209 -11.39 -2.85 -16.72
CA LEU A 209 -11.39 -3.46 -15.39
C LEU A 209 -11.94 -2.50 -14.31
N GLU A 210 -11.85 -1.19 -14.52
CA GLU A 210 -12.49 -0.19 -13.67
C GLU A 210 -14.04 -0.29 -13.75
N ALA A 211 -14.60 -0.65 -14.90
CA ALA A 211 -16.04 -0.89 -15.03
C ALA A 211 -16.51 -2.10 -14.18
N ALA A 212 -15.64 -3.08 -13.94
CA ALA A 212 -15.96 -4.19 -13.03
C ALA A 212 -16.11 -3.70 -11.58
N VAL A 213 -15.29 -2.74 -11.15
CA VAL A 213 -15.38 -2.12 -9.81
C VAL A 213 -16.76 -1.48 -9.61
N SER A 214 -17.21 -0.70 -10.58
CA SER A 214 -18.54 -0.05 -10.55
C SER A 214 -19.70 -1.05 -10.61
N ARG A 215 -19.58 -2.10 -11.44
CA ARG A 215 -20.59 -3.17 -11.55
C ARG A 215 -20.86 -3.84 -10.21
N PHE A 216 -19.84 -4.04 -9.39
CA PHE A 216 -19.96 -4.63 -8.05
C PHE A 216 -20.13 -3.57 -6.94
N LYS A 217 -20.37 -2.29 -7.29
CA LYS A 217 -20.62 -1.18 -6.36
C LYS A 217 -19.47 -0.94 -5.36
N LEU A 218 -18.23 -1.23 -5.78
CA LEU A 218 -17.04 -0.98 -4.94
C LEU A 218 -16.52 0.45 -5.09
N ASP A 219 -16.90 1.18 -6.12
CA ASP A 219 -16.55 2.58 -6.35
C ASP A 219 -17.01 3.50 -5.23
N GLU A 220 -18.23 3.30 -4.70
CA GLU A 220 -18.73 4.06 -3.54
C GLU A 220 -17.83 3.88 -2.31
N LEU A 221 -17.30 2.66 -2.10
CA LEU A 221 -16.41 2.35 -0.99
C LEU A 221 -14.98 2.86 -1.24
N ALA A 222 -14.54 2.84 -2.49
CA ALA A 222 -13.23 3.33 -2.90
C ALA A 222 -13.05 4.84 -2.72
N HIS A 223 -14.15 5.61 -2.71
CA HIS A 223 -14.12 7.06 -2.48
C HIS A 223 -14.15 7.44 -0.99
N ARG A 224 -14.25 6.46 -0.09
CA ARG A 224 -14.17 6.73 1.35
C ARG A 224 -12.72 7.04 1.78
N PRO A 225 -12.55 7.77 2.90
CA PRO A 225 -11.22 8.08 3.42
C PRO A 225 -10.34 6.84 3.60
N ASN A 226 -9.10 6.88 3.11
CA ASN A 226 -8.12 5.81 3.22
C ASN A 226 -8.59 4.46 2.64
N ALA A 227 -9.42 4.50 1.61
CA ALA A 227 -9.88 3.33 0.87
C ALA A 227 -9.63 3.50 -0.63
N GLY A 228 -9.49 2.38 -1.33
CA GLY A 228 -9.37 2.34 -2.78
C GLY A 228 -9.91 1.03 -3.33
N ALA A 229 -10.17 0.98 -4.63
CA ALA A 229 -10.56 -0.26 -5.30
C ALA A 229 -9.86 -0.44 -6.65
N THR A 230 -9.68 -1.69 -7.05
CA THR A 230 -9.19 -2.07 -8.38
C THR A 230 -9.68 -3.47 -8.71
N ALA A 231 -9.56 -3.86 -9.98
CA ALA A 231 -9.84 -5.22 -10.41
C ALA A 231 -8.61 -5.84 -11.09
N ILE A 232 -8.47 -7.14 -10.94
CA ILE A 232 -7.45 -7.97 -11.61
C ILE A 232 -8.12 -9.23 -12.13
N CYS A 233 -7.50 -9.85 -13.14
CA CYS A 233 -7.78 -11.25 -13.49
C CYS A 233 -6.56 -12.09 -13.10
N GLY A 234 -6.64 -12.80 -11.98
CA GLY A 234 -5.51 -13.57 -11.46
C GLY A 234 -4.97 -14.61 -12.45
N LYS A 235 -5.82 -15.12 -13.37
CA LYS A 235 -5.38 -16.06 -14.40
C LYS A 235 -4.54 -15.35 -15.47
N VAL A 236 -5.01 -14.22 -15.98
CA VAL A 236 -4.26 -13.38 -16.95
C VAL A 236 -2.92 -12.93 -16.36
N GLU A 237 -2.92 -12.49 -15.09
CA GLU A 237 -1.69 -12.08 -14.42
C GLU A 237 -0.69 -13.25 -14.25
N ALA A 238 -1.19 -14.46 -14.02
CA ALA A 238 -0.33 -15.65 -13.93
C ALA A 238 0.32 -15.99 -15.28
N GLU A 239 -0.42 -15.86 -16.37
CA GLU A 239 0.10 -16.07 -17.74
C GLU A 239 1.13 -14.99 -18.10
N LEU A 240 0.85 -13.72 -17.80
CA LEU A 240 1.79 -12.60 -18.01
C LEU A 240 3.10 -12.77 -17.24
N ALA A 241 3.06 -13.38 -16.06
CA ALA A 241 4.25 -13.60 -15.24
C ALA A 241 5.26 -14.60 -15.84
N GLU A 242 4.81 -15.44 -16.78
CA GLU A 242 5.63 -16.44 -17.47
C GLU A 242 6.21 -15.92 -18.81
N MET A 243 5.75 -14.74 -19.27
CA MET A 243 6.12 -14.14 -20.57
C MET A 243 7.30 -13.16 -20.42
N ASP A 244 8.03 -12.95 -21.51
CA ASP A 244 8.95 -11.82 -21.59
C ASP A 244 8.20 -10.49 -21.85
N ASP A 245 8.89 -9.35 -21.75
CA ASP A 245 8.29 -8.02 -21.85
C ASP A 245 7.60 -7.77 -23.21
N ALA A 246 8.13 -8.33 -24.32
CA ALA A 246 7.56 -8.15 -25.65
C ALA A 246 6.31 -9.03 -25.85
N GLU A 247 6.37 -10.27 -25.42
CA GLU A 247 5.23 -11.20 -25.41
C GLU A 247 4.11 -10.68 -24.51
N ALA A 248 4.44 -10.16 -23.32
CA ALA A 248 3.49 -9.58 -22.38
C ALA A 248 2.77 -8.37 -22.97
N ALA A 249 3.48 -7.49 -23.70
CA ALA A 249 2.89 -6.32 -24.36
C ALA A 249 1.91 -6.73 -25.47
N GLU A 250 2.26 -7.72 -26.29
CA GLU A 250 1.36 -8.25 -27.33
C GLU A 250 0.13 -8.91 -26.71
N PHE A 251 0.33 -9.72 -25.67
CA PHE A 251 -0.74 -10.39 -24.95
C PHE A 251 -1.73 -9.39 -24.34
N LEU A 252 -1.24 -8.36 -23.63
CA LEU A 252 -2.09 -7.27 -23.09
C LEU A 252 -2.87 -6.56 -24.19
N GLY A 253 -2.20 -6.26 -25.33
CA GLY A 253 -2.84 -5.65 -26.48
C GLY A 253 -3.99 -6.49 -27.04
N SER A 254 -3.87 -7.83 -27.04
CA SER A 254 -4.94 -8.74 -27.48
C SER A 254 -6.18 -8.69 -26.59
N TYR A 255 -6.02 -8.35 -25.31
CA TYR A 255 -7.11 -8.12 -24.36
C TYR A 255 -7.61 -6.66 -24.35
N GLY A 256 -6.99 -5.76 -25.13
CA GLY A 256 -7.30 -4.33 -25.12
C GLY A 256 -6.84 -3.61 -23.85
N LEU A 257 -5.86 -4.17 -23.14
CA LEU A 257 -5.29 -3.62 -21.93
C LEU A 257 -3.99 -2.88 -22.23
N ASN A 258 -3.79 -1.71 -21.63
CA ASN A 258 -2.57 -0.92 -21.76
C ASN A 258 -1.51 -1.30 -20.70
N GLU A 259 -1.94 -1.92 -19.59
CA GLU A 259 -1.07 -2.34 -18.48
C GLU A 259 -1.68 -3.56 -17.76
N SER A 260 -0.86 -4.33 -17.07
CA SER A 260 -1.36 -5.41 -16.23
C SER A 260 -2.10 -4.88 -15.00
N GLY A 261 -3.09 -5.63 -14.54
CA GLY A 261 -3.81 -5.32 -13.29
C GLY A 261 -2.88 -5.31 -12.08
N LEU A 262 -1.81 -6.11 -12.14
CA LEU A 262 -0.78 -6.18 -11.11
C LEU A 262 0.00 -4.86 -10.98
N VAL A 263 0.43 -4.27 -12.09
CA VAL A 263 1.12 -2.96 -12.13
C VAL A 263 0.22 -1.89 -11.51
N ARG A 264 -1.05 -1.88 -11.89
CA ARG A 264 -2.04 -0.95 -11.34
C ARG A 264 -2.27 -1.18 -9.84
N LEU A 265 -2.36 -2.44 -9.39
CA LEU A 265 -2.51 -2.80 -7.98
C LEU A 265 -1.32 -2.28 -7.15
N ILE A 266 -0.08 -2.52 -7.62
CA ILE A 266 1.12 -2.05 -6.91
C ILE A 266 1.10 -0.52 -6.80
N ARG A 267 0.78 0.20 -7.88
CA ARG A 267 0.71 1.65 -7.88
C ARG A 267 -0.38 2.16 -6.93
N LYS A 268 -1.60 1.62 -6.99
CA LYS A 268 -2.71 2.00 -6.08
C LYS A 268 -2.39 1.69 -4.62
N SER A 269 -1.71 0.58 -4.32
CA SER A 269 -1.30 0.28 -2.95
C SER A 269 -0.21 1.24 -2.44
N TYR A 270 0.69 1.69 -3.32
CA TYR A 270 1.73 2.66 -3.01
C TYR A 270 1.12 4.04 -2.70
N GLU A 271 0.18 4.49 -3.53
CA GLU A 271 -0.58 5.73 -3.33
C GLU A 271 -1.41 5.69 -2.04
N LEU A 272 -2.09 4.56 -1.78
CA LEU A 272 -2.90 4.36 -0.57
C LEU A 272 -2.08 4.45 0.71
N LEU A 273 -0.82 3.99 0.68
CA LEU A 273 0.14 4.15 1.77
C LEU A 273 0.61 5.60 1.95
N GLY A 274 0.17 6.52 1.09
CA GLY A 274 0.63 7.91 1.09
C GLY A 274 2.11 8.04 0.78
N LEU A 275 2.64 7.18 -0.09
CA LEU A 275 4.04 7.16 -0.48
C LEU A 275 4.26 7.93 -1.78
N ILE A 276 5.43 8.54 -1.87
CA ILE A 276 5.95 9.16 -3.09
C ILE A 276 7.34 8.62 -3.40
N SER A 277 7.71 8.69 -4.68
CA SER A 277 9.05 8.37 -5.15
C SER A 277 9.81 9.63 -5.52
N PHE A 278 11.02 9.75 -5.01
CA PHE A 278 12.03 10.68 -5.53
C PHE A 278 13.21 9.88 -6.07
N PHE A 279 14.05 10.50 -6.87
CA PHE A 279 15.12 9.82 -7.58
C PHE A 279 16.49 10.38 -7.24
N THR A 280 17.49 9.51 -7.25
CA THR A 280 18.89 9.89 -7.46
C THR A 280 19.30 9.35 -8.83
N ALA A 281 19.96 10.15 -9.63
CA ALA A 281 20.37 9.80 -10.98
C ALA A 281 21.85 10.07 -11.19
N GLY A 282 22.57 9.12 -11.77
CA GLY A 282 23.99 9.20 -12.07
C GLY A 282 24.46 8.00 -12.88
N GLU A 283 25.71 8.05 -13.35
CA GLU A 283 26.32 6.99 -14.18
C GLU A 283 26.49 5.65 -13.44
N ASP A 284 26.64 5.66 -12.11
CA ASP A 284 26.77 4.43 -11.33
C ASP A 284 25.40 3.82 -11.02
N GLU A 285 24.44 4.62 -10.59
CA GLU A 285 23.09 4.14 -10.26
C GLU A 285 22.04 5.22 -10.53
N CYS A 286 20.92 4.81 -11.17
CA CYS A 286 19.65 5.51 -11.11
C CYS A 286 18.73 4.75 -10.13
N ARG A 287 18.22 5.47 -9.11
CA ARG A 287 17.45 4.81 -8.06
C ARG A 287 16.22 5.60 -7.64
N ALA A 288 15.11 4.90 -7.48
CA ALA A 288 13.90 5.41 -6.85
C ALA A 288 13.94 5.16 -5.33
N TRP A 289 13.66 6.21 -4.58
CA TRP A 289 13.59 6.20 -3.12
C TRP A 289 12.17 6.47 -2.67
N THR A 290 11.74 5.80 -1.62
CA THR A 290 10.38 5.91 -1.08
C THR A 290 10.37 6.75 0.18
N VAL A 291 9.48 7.74 0.24
CA VAL A 291 9.19 8.50 1.46
C VAL A 291 7.68 8.77 1.57
N PRO A 292 7.15 8.98 2.79
CA PRO A 292 5.79 9.47 2.96
C PRO A 292 5.58 10.84 2.30
N THR A 293 4.40 11.07 1.76
CA THR A 293 3.97 12.39 1.28
C THR A 293 4.14 13.43 2.39
N GLY A 294 4.67 14.59 2.06
CA GLY A 294 4.95 15.65 3.02
C GLY A 294 6.30 15.54 3.73
N SER A 295 7.13 14.55 3.38
CA SER A 295 8.50 14.42 3.90
C SER A 295 9.36 15.58 3.49
N LYS A 296 10.15 16.11 4.44
CA LYS A 296 11.11 17.19 4.19
C LYS A 296 12.45 16.66 3.65
N ALA A 297 13.23 17.53 3.03
CA ALA A 297 14.52 17.18 2.43
C ALA A 297 15.48 16.40 3.36
N PRO A 298 15.62 16.70 4.67
CA PRO A 298 16.42 15.88 5.57
C PRO A 298 15.90 14.44 5.71
N GLN A 299 14.58 14.24 5.75
CA GLN A 299 13.98 12.91 5.83
C GLN A 299 14.22 12.12 4.54
N ALA A 300 14.15 12.78 3.38
CA ALA A 300 14.52 12.17 2.10
C ALA A 300 16.01 11.78 2.06
N ALA A 301 16.89 12.64 2.58
CA ALA A 301 18.30 12.29 2.75
C ALA A 301 18.49 11.06 3.66
N GLY A 302 17.72 10.96 4.74
CA GLY A 302 17.68 9.80 5.65
C GLY A 302 17.23 8.51 4.98
N ALA A 303 16.31 8.59 4.01
CA ALA A 303 15.90 7.44 3.22
C ALA A 303 17.05 6.90 2.34
N ILE A 304 17.98 7.76 1.92
CA ILE A 304 19.18 7.36 1.19
C ILE A 304 20.21 6.76 2.18
N HIS A 305 20.54 7.49 3.22
CA HIS A 305 21.45 7.06 4.29
C HIS A 305 21.27 7.93 5.54
N SER A 306 21.34 7.34 6.73
CA SER A 306 21.18 8.06 8.02
C SER A 306 22.19 9.20 8.19
N ASP A 307 23.42 9.04 7.70
CA ASP A 307 24.45 10.08 7.81
C ASP A 307 24.10 11.31 6.97
N LEU A 308 23.44 11.14 5.82
CA LEU A 308 22.98 12.24 4.98
C LEU A 308 21.89 13.08 5.65
N GLU A 309 21.04 12.45 6.48
CA GLU A 309 20.06 13.17 7.29
C GLU A 309 20.73 14.02 8.36
N HIS A 310 21.66 13.42 9.10
CA HIS A 310 22.36 14.09 10.20
C HIS A 310 23.27 15.24 9.74
N HIS A 311 23.93 15.08 8.61
CA HIS A 311 24.87 16.05 8.03
C HIS A 311 24.26 16.87 6.89
N PHE A 312 22.93 16.91 6.78
CA PHE A 312 22.23 17.62 5.71
C PHE A 312 22.53 19.13 5.71
N ILE A 313 22.99 19.64 4.59
CA ILE A 313 23.19 21.08 4.36
C ILE A 313 22.12 21.63 3.42
N ARG A 314 22.02 21.09 2.22
CA ARG A 314 21.12 21.50 1.15
C ARG A 314 20.77 20.28 0.26
N ALA A 315 19.72 20.43 -0.52
CA ALA A 315 19.38 19.51 -1.62
C ALA A 315 19.36 20.29 -2.93
N GLU A 316 20.05 19.82 -3.94
CA GLU A 316 19.81 20.25 -5.33
C GLU A 316 18.66 19.42 -5.84
N THR A 317 17.59 20.07 -6.33
CA THR A 317 16.38 19.42 -6.77
C THR A 317 15.95 19.89 -8.15
N ILE A 318 15.49 18.96 -8.96
CA ILE A 318 14.89 19.23 -10.26
C ILE A 318 13.79 18.20 -10.51
N ARG A 319 12.72 18.59 -11.17
CA ARG A 319 11.73 17.60 -11.61
C ARG A 319 12.31 16.69 -12.69
N TRP A 320 11.92 15.42 -12.65
CA TRP A 320 12.41 14.40 -13.60
C TRP A 320 12.20 14.79 -15.08
N ASP A 321 11.03 15.37 -15.40
CA ASP A 321 10.67 15.83 -16.75
C ASP A 321 11.56 17.00 -17.21
N GLN A 322 11.80 17.99 -16.33
CA GLN A 322 12.70 19.11 -16.60
C GLN A 322 14.15 18.68 -16.80
N LEU A 323 14.57 17.62 -16.10
CA LEU A 323 15.91 17.06 -16.28
C LEU A 323 16.06 16.35 -17.63
N LEU A 324 15.03 15.59 -18.06
CA LEU A 324 14.99 14.99 -19.40
C LEU A 324 15.04 16.06 -20.49
N ASP A 325 14.23 17.12 -20.37
CA ASP A 325 14.21 18.25 -21.31
C ASP A 325 15.53 19.01 -21.36
N ALA A 326 16.26 19.07 -20.25
CA ALA A 326 17.59 19.69 -20.20
C ALA A 326 18.68 18.79 -20.80
N GLY A 327 18.53 17.48 -20.74
CA GLY A 327 19.49 16.49 -21.22
C GLY A 327 20.67 16.23 -20.29
N SER A 328 20.91 17.07 -19.29
CA SER A 328 21.93 16.87 -18.26
C SER A 328 21.75 17.83 -17.08
N GLU A 329 22.32 17.51 -15.91
CA GLU A 329 22.33 18.41 -14.76
C GLU A 329 23.08 19.72 -15.05
N ALA A 330 24.17 19.68 -15.80
CA ALA A 330 24.93 20.87 -16.20
C ALA A 330 24.06 21.82 -17.05
N ALA A 331 23.34 21.29 -18.02
CA ALA A 331 22.42 22.07 -18.84
C ALA A 331 21.22 22.61 -18.03
N ALA A 332 20.68 21.80 -17.10
CA ALA A 332 19.63 22.22 -16.18
C ALA A 332 20.09 23.38 -15.27
N ARG A 333 21.32 23.31 -14.77
CA ARG A 333 21.92 24.39 -14.00
C ARG A 333 22.11 25.66 -14.81
N ALA A 334 22.56 25.55 -16.05
CA ALA A 334 22.69 26.68 -16.96
C ALA A 334 21.34 27.33 -17.31
N LYS A 335 20.29 26.55 -17.41
CA LYS A 335 18.90 27.00 -17.63
C LYS A 335 18.22 27.55 -16.36
N GLY A 336 18.83 27.38 -15.18
CA GLY A 336 18.27 27.82 -13.89
C GLY A 336 17.09 26.97 -13.40
N THR A 337 16.89 25.77 -13.94
CA THR A 337 15.83 24.83 -13.51
C THR A 337 16.25 23.97 -12.31
N LEU A 338 17.54 23.80 -12.08
CA LEU A 338 18.07 23.13 -10.90
C LEU A 338 18.00 24.06 -9.69
N ARG A 339 17.21 23.71 -8.69
CA ARG A 339 16.97 24.51 -7.48
C ARG A 339 17.84 24.05 -6.34
N LEU A 340 18.21 24.97 -5.45
CA LEU A 340 18.94 24.68 -4.22
C LEU A 340 18.01 24.88 -3.02
N GLU A 341 17.61 23.78 -2.41
CA GLU A 341 16.56 23.74 -1.39
C GLU A 341 17.14 23.53 0.03
N GLY A 342 16.45 24.07 1.03
CA GLY A 342 16.83 23.97 2.44
C GLY A 342 16.10 22.85 3.17
N LYS A 343 16.30 22.84 4.52
CA LYS A 343 15.72 21.80 5.41
C LYS A 343 14.19 21.75 5.42
N GLU A 344 13.53 22.86 5.13
CA GLU A 344 12.06 22.96 5.16
C GLU A 344 11.40 22.55 3.83
N TYR A 345 12.18 22.28 2.80
CA TYR A 345 11.66 21.86 1.51
C TYR A 345 10.91 20.52 1.64
N VAL A 346 9.68 20.52 1.19
CA VAL A 346 8.84 19.30 1.09
C VAL A 346 9.09 18.66 -0.25
N VAL A 347 9.68 17.46 -0.24
CA VAL A 347 10.01 16.69 -1.44
C VAL A 347 8.72 16.33 -2.19
N GLN A 348 8.76 16.53 -3.50
CA GLN A 348 7.63 16.24 -4.39
C GLN A 348 7.83 14.90 -5.10
N ASP A 349 6.71 14.25 -5.45
CA ASP A 349 6.76 13.04 -6.26
C ASP A 349 7.39 13.32 -7.63
N GLY A 350 8.43 12.57 -7.97
CA GLY A 350 9.19 12.76 -9.20
C GLY A 350 10.37 13.75 -9.13
N ASP A 351 10.70 14.28 -7.95
CA ASP A 351 11.92 15.06 -7.79
C ASP A 351 13.17 14.19 -8.01
N VAL A 352 14.13 14.69 -8.75
CA VAL A 352 15.50 14.18 -8.79
C VAL A 352 16.32 15.00 -7.81
N VAL A 353 16.95 14.35 -6.84
CA VAL A 353 17.55 14.99 -5.67
C VAL A 353 19.01 14.61 -5.55
N HIS A 354 19.88 15.61 -5.38
CA HIS A 354 21.27 15.42 -5.01
C HIS A 354 21.53 16.09 -3.65
N ILE A 355 21.92 15.27 -2.65
CA ILE A 355 22.13 15.76 -1.28
C ILE A 355 23.55 16.32 -1.12
N ARG A 356 23.63 17.54 -0.62
CA ARG A 356 24.88 18.19 -0.19
C ARG A 356 24.98 18.08 1.33
N HIS A 357 26.04 17.46 1.81
CA HIS A 357 26.29 17.19 3.23
C HIS A 357 27.68 17.62 3.66
N SER A 358 27.88 17.81 4.97
CA SER A 358 29.19 18.08 5.57
C SER A 358 29.76 16.77 6.12
N GLY A 359 30.58 16.11 5.38
CA GLY A 359 31.20 14.87 5.85
C GLY A 359 32.03 14.25 4.76
#